data_cab7811a16a10bafbe3767b5b423abdf
#
_entry.id   cab7811a16a10bafbe3767b5b423abdf
#
_cell.length_a   1.000
_cell.length_b   1.000
_cell.length_c   1.000
_cell.angle_alpha   90.00
_cell.angle_beta   90.00
_cell.angle_gamma   90.00
#
_symmetry.space_group_name_H-M   'P 1'
#
loop_
_entity.id
_entity.type
_entity.pdbx_description
1 polymer ?
#
loop_
_entity_poly.entity_id
_entity_poly.type
_entity_poly.pdbx_seq_one_letter_code
_entity_poly.pdbx_strand_id
1 'polypeptide(L)'
;MLLYSLGTLLLLTLAAGGYFWFSVQRTMHEMYEPLPSVKWENPNFEGEEESLSPTSLSQKESSSENERREEKEEKPLSPVVPVSVTDERPSEPVVISVADVERLRNPKLSDKEPFTLLLLGVDERPWDRGRSDTMILLTVQPRSGKAVALSIPRDTRVRMPNSGKYDKINHAYAFGGTPLSVEAVERLFGVPVAYYMKTNMEGLVNIVDTVGGVEVDNPRAFDYEGRSFPQGVQHLDGEAALAYSRMRKTDPQGDFGRTQRQRQIVTDAIDRVADVGTLSKLPKLLSHLSEFVRTNLTAGNMANLVMDYRPAIQHVDTLYLQGQGKMIDGIYYYMVTAEERRRIQSAILKCLDAE
;
A
#
# COMPACT_ATOMS: atom_id res chain seq x y z
N MET A 1 -42.46 -16.05 34.69
CA MET A 1 -42.42 -15.42 33.34
C MET A 1 -41.13 -14.66 33.10
N LEU A 2 -40.66 -13.76 33.96
CA LEU A 2 -39.47 -12.94 33.76
C LEU A 2 -38.16 -13.76 33.51
N LEU A 3 -37.96 -14.87 34.23
CA LEU A 3 -36.79 -15.76 34.08
C LEU A 3 -36.77 -16.49 32.73
N TYR A 4 -37.92 -16.89 32.21
CA TYR A 4 -38.02 -17.51 30.88
C TYR A 4 -37.76 -16.50 29.77
N SER A 5 -38.24 -15.25 29.92
CA SER A 5 -37.96 -14.19 28.93
C SER A 5 -36.48 -13.78 28.90
N LEU A 6 -35.82 -13.76 30.07
CA LEU A 6 -34.38 -13.49 30.16
C LEU A 6 -33.54 -14.62 29.55
N GLY A 7 -33.92 -15.89 29.79
CA GLY A 7 -33.28 -17.06 29.22
C GLY A 7 -33.40 -17.12 27.68
N THR A 8 -34.62 -16.82 27.16
CA THR A 8 -34.81 -16.75 25.70
C THR A 8 -34.05 -15.60 25.04
N LEU A 9 -33.98 -14.44 25.69
CA LEU A 9 -33.20 -13.30 25.18
C LEU A 9 -31.70 -13.63 25.15
N LEU A 10 -31.19 -14.29 26.20
CA LEU A 10 -29.78 -14.72 26.24
C LEU A 10 -29.47 -15.75 25.13
N LEU A 11 -30.34 -16.72 24.92
CA LEU A 11 -30.17 -17.69 23.84
C LEU A 11 -30.21 -17.04 22.45
N LEU A 12 -31.12 -16.08 22.24
CA LEU A 12 -31.19 -15.34 20.97
C LEU A 12 -29.91 -14.49 20.72
N THR A 13 -29.39 -13.85 21.76
CA THR A 13 -28.13 -13.08 21.64
C THR A 13 -26.93 -13.97 21.37
N LEU A 14 -26.83 -15.12 22.01
CA LEU A 14 -25.79 -16.11 21.75
C LEU A 14 -25.92 -16.71 20.34
N ALA A 15 -27.12 -17.03 19.88
CA ALA A 15 -27.36 -17.52 18.53
C ALA A 15 -27.01 -16.46 17.46
N ALA A 16 -27.39 -15.19 17.69
CA ALA A 16 -27.06 -14.09 16.81
C ALA A 16 -25.55 -13.84 16.77
N GLY A 17 -24.87 -13.86 17.93
CA GLY A 17 -23.40 -13.74 18.01
C GLY A 17 -22.69 -14.91 17.34
N GLY A 18 -23.17 -16.14 17.52
CA GLY A 18 -22.65 -17.33 16.85
C GLY A 18 -22.83 -17.28 15.33
N TYR A 19 -24.00 -16.86 14.85
CA TYR A 19 -24.26 -16.67 13.42
C TYR A 19 -23.37 -15.57 12.82
N PHE A 20 -23.24 -14.45 13.53
CA PHE A 20 -22.34 -13.35 13.14
C PHE A 20 -20.88 -13.84 12.98
N TRP A 21 -20.38 -14.53 14.00
CA TRP A 21 -19.02 -15.07 13.97
C TRP A 21 -18.83 -16.11 12.87
N PHE A 22 -19.78 -17.02 12.68
CA PHE A 22 -19.74 -18.01 11.61
C PHE A 22 -19.73 -17.35 10.22
N SER A 23 -20.57 -16.32 10.01
CA SER A 23 -20.59 -15.57 8.75
C SER A 23 -19.25 -14.89 8.47
N VAL A 24 -18.65 -14.23 9.47
CA VAL A 24 -17.31 -13.62 9.33
C VAL A 24 -16.26 -14.68 9.01
N GLN A 25 -16.24 -15.79 9.73
CA GLN A 25 -15.29 -16.90 9.50
C GLN A 25 -15.38 -17.44 8.08
N ARG A 26 -16.58 -17.71 7.59
CA ARG A 26 -16.81 -18.22 6.24
C ARG A 26 -16.29 -17.25 5.20
N THR A 27 -16.65 -15.98 5.30
CA THR A 27 -16.25 -14.95 4.34
C THR A 27 -14.73 -14.74 4.34
N MET A 28 -14.12 -14.69 5.53
CA MET A 28 -12.66 -14.58 5.64
C MET A 28 -11.93 -15.78 5.04
N HIS A 29 -12.52 -16.98 5.12
CA HIS A 29 -11.96 -18.16 4.47
C HIS A 29 -11.95 -18.02 2.94
N GLU A 30 -12.95 -17.41 2.34
CA GLU A 30 -13.03 -17.14 0.90
C GLU A 30 -12.00 -16.09 0.45
N MET A 31 -11.70 -15.11 1.32
CA MET A 31 -10.72 -14.05 1.07
C MET A 31 -9.28 -14.50 1.34
N TYR A 32 -9.10 -15.57 2.13
CA TYR A 32 -7.80 -15.96 2.64
C TYR A 32 -6.91 -16.57 1.57
N GLU A 33 -5.76 -15.96 1.35
CA GLU A 33 -4.70 -16.45 0.46
C GLU A 33 -3.35 -16.32 1.20
N PRO A 34 -2.74 -17.45 1.64
CA PRO A 34 -1.52 -17.41 2.44
C PRO A 34 -0.32 -16.92 1.63
N LEU A 35 0.59 -16.18 2.27
CA LEU A 35 1.90 -15.90 1.70
C LEU A 35 2.81 -17.11 1.89
N PRO A 36 3.51 -17.56 0.83
CA PRO A 36 4.57 -18.54 0.99
C PRO A 36 5.73 -17.95 1.80
N SER A 37 6.40 -18.78 2.57
CA SER A 37 7.61 -18.38 3.28
C SER A 37 8.73 -18.08 2.28
N VAL A 38 9.27 -16.87 2.32
CA VAL A 38 10.42 -16.45 1.50
C VAL A 38 11.63 -16.30 2.41
N LYS A 39 12.79 -16.79 1.93
CA LYS A 39 14.05 -16.63 2.64
C LYS A 39 14.37 -15.14 2.76
N TRP A 40 14.63 -14.69 4.00
CA TRP A 40 15.05 -13.32 4.26
C TRP A 40 16.52 -13.12 3.89
N GLU A 41 16.79 -12.02 3.20
CA GLU A 41 18.15 -11.54 2.93
C GLU A 41 18.19 -10.07 3.38
N ASN A 42 19.15 -9.74 4.26
CA ASN A 42 19.33 -8.35 4.65
C ASN A 42 19.70 -7.49 3.43
N PRO A 43 19.18 -6.26 3.34
CA PRO A 43 19.38 -5.42 2.17
C PRO A 43 20.83 -5.00 2.01
N ASN A 44 21.31 -5.02 0.77
CA ASN A 44 22.55 -4.38 0.36
C ASN A 44 22.20 -3.21 -0.57
N PHE A 45 21.86 -2.05 0.01
CA PHE A 45 21.43 -0.90 -0.75
C PHE A 45 22.53 -0.30 -1.63
N GLU A 46 23.83 -0.43 -1.26
CA GLU A 46 24.97 0.17 -1.96
C GLU A 46 25.38 -0.62 -3.20
N GLY A 47 25.33 -1.94 -3.18
CA GLY A 47 25.61 -2.77 -4.34
C GLY A 47 24.65 -2.58 -5.50
N GLU A 48 23.52 -1.91 -5.28
CA GLU A 48 22.57 -1.54 -6.32
C GLU A 48 22.85 -0.17 -6.95
N GLU A 49 23.58 0.74 -6.27
CA GLU A 49 23.98 2.04 -6.82
C GLU A 49 25.14 1.94 -7.80
N GLU A 50 26.08 1.01 -7.64
CA GLU A 50 27.20 0.80 -8.59
C GLU A 50 26.70 0.46 -10.00
N SER A 51 25.54 -0.18 -10.12
CA SER A 51 24.92 -0.46 -11.42
C SER A 51 24.29 0.78 -12.09
N LEU A 52 24.28 1.93 -11.41
CA LEU A 52 23.74 3.20 -11.89
C LEU A 52 24.80 4.15 -12.44
N SER A 53 26.10 3.86 -12.22
CA SER A 53 27.20 4.66 -12.73
C SER A 53 27.38 4.40 -14.23
N PRO A 54 27.53 5.45 -15.06
CA PRO A 54 27.83 5.28 -16.48
C PRO A 54 29.31 4.94 -16.65
N THR A 55 29.73 3.73 -16.31
CA THR A 55 31.08 3.27 -16.56
C THR A 55 31.09 2.26 -17.69
N SER A 56 31.77 2.60 -18.75
CA SER A 56 32.11 1.83 -19.96
C SER A 56 31.07 1.79 -21.09
N LEU A 57 30.92 2.94 -21.78
CA LEU A 57 30.79 2.91 -23.22
C LEU A 57 32.05 3.55 -23.83
N SER A 58 33.03 2.69 -24.10
CA SER A 58 34.16 2.95 -24.96
C SER A 58 33.66 3.44 -26.31
N GLN A 59 34.17 4.59 -26.69
CA GLN A 59 34.20 5.23 -27.99
C GLN A 59 34.02 4.28 -29.18
N LYS A 60 32.99 4.56 -29.97
CA LYS A 60 33.04 4.46 -31.42
C LYS A 60 32.33 5.68 -31.99
N GLU A 61 33.13 6.64 -32.40
CA GLU A 61 32.70 7.73 -33.26
C GLU A 61 32.26 7.17 -34.61
N SER A 62 31.10 7.58 -35.06
CA SER A 62 30.84 7.84 -36.48
C SER A 62 29.71 8.86 -36.60
N SER A 63 30.09 9.94 -37.23
CA SER A 63 29.35 11.11 -37.67
C SER A 63 28.07 10.78 -38.45
N SER A 64 26.94 11.42 -38.11
CA SER A 64 26.06 12.03 -39.12
C SER A 64 25.04 12.98 -38.46
N GLU A 65 24.77 14.02 -39.18
CA GLU A 65 24.16 15.30 -38.84
C GLU A 65 22.68 15.27 -38.44
N ASN A 66 22.36 16.29 -37.64
CA ASN A 66 21.11 17.11 -37.61
C ASN A 66 19.74 16.44 -37.45
N GLU A 67 19.18 16.60 -36.25
CA GLU A 67 17.88 17.28 -36.12
C GLU A 67 17.71 17.78 -34.69
N ARG A 68 17.67 19.12 -34.54
CA ARG A 68 17.29 19.82 -33.31
C ARG A 68 15.85 19.50 -32.98
N ARG A 69 15.63 18.72 -31.90
CA ARG A 69 14.41 18.76 -31.10
C ARG A 69 14.73 19.43 -29.77
N GLU A 70 14.05 20.54 -29.53
CA GLU A 70 14.11 21.31 -28.30
C GLU A 70 13.70 20.38 -27.12
N GLU A 71 14.68 20.01 -26.29
CA GLU A 71 14.44 19.46 -24.96
C GLU A 71 13.85 20.58 -24.09
N LYS A 72 12.54 20.47 -23.80
CA LYS A 72 11.97 21.18 -22.67
C LYS A 72 12.53 20.56 -21.39
N GLU A 73 13.46 21.24 -20.76
CA GLU A 73 13.83 21.00 -19.36
C GLU A 73 12.57 21.09 -18.50
N GLU A 74 12.08 19.95 -18.01
CA GLU A 74 11.11 19.91 -16.93
C GLU A 74 11.82 20.37 -15.65
N LYS A 75 11.47 21.57 -15.21
CA LYS A 75 11.84 22.10 -13.89
C LYS A 75 11.51 21.10 -12.79
N PRO A 76 12.40 20.85 -11.82
CA PRO A 76 12.11 20.03 -10.66
C PRO A 76 10.97 20.69 -9.86
N LEU A 77 9.92 19.92 -9.62
CA LEU A 77 8.78 20.32 -8.81
C LEU A 77 9.24 20.60 -7.37
N SER A 78 8.86 21.77 -6.87
CA SER A 78 9.14 22.25 -5.53
C SER A 78 8.63 21.30 -4.43
N PRO A 79 9.29 21.29 -3.26
CA PRO A 79 9.09 20.28 -2.25
C PRO A 79 7.73 20.41 -1.57
N VAL A 80 7.02 19.30 -1.49
CA VAL A 80 5.93 19.11 -0.55
C VAL A 80 6.51 19.13 0.86
N VAL A 81 5.95 19.97 1.74
CA VAL A 81 6.40 20.14 3.13
C VAL A 81 6.37 18.80 3.85
N PRO A 82 7.48 18.33 4.42
CA PRO A 82 7.50 17.08 5.14
C PRO A 82 6.91 17.26 6.54
N VAL A 83 6.00 16.37 6.91
CA VAL A 83 5.75 16.10 8.34
C VAL A 83 7.06 15.62 8.94
N SER A 84 7.49 16.22 10.03
CA SER A 84 8.78 16.00 10.69
C SER A 84 8.86 14.60 11.33
N VAL A 85 9.11 13.60 10.53
CA VAL A 85 9.82 12.42 10.97
C VAL A 85 11.29 12.83 10.94
N THR A 86 11.96 12.78 12.09
CA THR A 86 13.33 13.24 12.32
C THR A 86 14.24 12.97 11.13
N ASP A 87 14.90 14.02 10.64
CA ASP A 87 15.76 14.05 9.45
C ASP A 87 17.13 13.34 9.70
N GLU A 88 17.13 12.30 10.54
CA GLU A 88 18.30 11.46 10.76
C GLU A 88 18.42 10.47 9.58
N ARG A 89 19.39 10.73 8.74
CA ARG A 89 19.77 9.87 7.61
C ARG A 89 20.83 8.87 8.07
N PRO A 90 20.46 7.61 8.33
CA PRO A 90 21.44 6.62 8.76
C PRO A 90 22.47 6.37 7.65
N SER A 91 23.76 6.28 8.03
CA SER A 91 24.86 6.01 7.11
C SER A 91 24.82 4.58 6.56
N GLU A 92 24.26 3.63 7.34
CA GLU A 92 24.21 2.21 6.97
C GLU A 92 22.77 1.67 7.11
N PRO A 93 22.42 0.60 6.35
CA PRO A 93 21.13 -0.07 6.53
C PRO A 93 21.10 -0.76 7.90
N VAL A 94 19.90 -0.77 8.52
CA VAL A 94 19.70 -1.53 9.74
C VAL A 94 19.65 -3.02 9.40
N VAL A 95 20.54 -3.79 10.02
CA VAL A 95 20.54 -5.25 9.90
C VAL A 95 19.52 -5.81 10.88
N ILE A 96 18.50 -6.51 10.36
CA ILE A 96 17.47 -7.13 11.19
C ILE A 96 17.88 -8.59 11.46
N SER A 97 17.80 -9.01 12.73
CA SER A 97 18.08 -10.39 13.10
C SER A 97 17.03 -11.35 12.53
N VAL A 98 17.41 -12.62 12.30
CA VAL A 98 16.46 -13.64 11.82
C VAL A 98 15.27 -13.79 12.78
N ALA A 99 15.51 -13.69 14.09
CA ALA A 99 14.45 -13.78 15.10
C ALA A 99 13.46 -12.59 15.00
N ASP A 100 13.97 -11.38 14.78
CA ASP A 100 13.11 -10.21 14.58
C ASP A 100 12.35 -10.25 13.26
N VAL A 101 12.97 -10.75 12.20
CA VAL A 101 12.27 -10.98 10.92
C VAL A 101 11.10 -11.93 11.11
N GLU A 102 11.30 -13.04 11.81
CA GLU A 102 10.24 -14.01 12.08
C GLU A 102 9.12 -13.40 12.92
N ARG A 103 9.46 -12.65 13.96
CA ARG A 103 8.50 -11.91 14.80
C ARG A 103 7.72 -10.88 13.97
N LEU A 104 8.40 -10.07 13.16
CA LEU A 104 7.78 -9.02 12.35
C LEU A 104 6.91 -9.58 11.20
N ARG A 105 7.21 -10.77 10.68
CA ARG A 105 6.38 -11.46 9.68
C ARG A 105 5.15 -12.15 10.28
N ASN A 106 5.23 -12.55 11.56
CA ASN A 106 4.18 -13.31 12.25
C ASN A 106 3.76 -12.62 13.56
N PRO A 107 3.35 -11.33 13.53
CA PRO A 107 2.99 -10.60 14.74
C PRO A 107 1.73 -11.17 15.38
N LYS A 108 1.72 -11.22 16.71
CA LYS A 108 0.56 -11.64 17.50
C LYS A 108 -0.36 -10.43 17.72
N LEU A 109 -1.35 -10.28 16.86
CA LEU A 109 -2.29 -9.15 16.94
C LEU A 109 -3.12 -9.18 18.25
N SER A 110 -3.34 -10.35 18.88
CA SER A 110 -3.93 -10.46 20.21
C SER A 110 -3.12 -9.76 21.31
N ASP A 111 -1.81 -9.67 21.13
CA ASP A 111 -0.86 -9.08 22.08
C ASP A 111 -0.53 -7.62 21.73
N LYS A 112 -1.28 -7.04 20.79
CA LYS A 112 -1.08 -5.68 20.27
C LYS A 112 0.32 -5.45 19.72
N GLU A 113 0.88 -6.47 19.07
CA GLU A 113 2.17 -6.32 18.39
C GLU A 113 2.04 -5.44 17.13
N PRO A 114 3.04 -4.60 16.84
CA PRO A 114 3.06 -3.77 15.64
C PRO A 114 3.22 -4.64 14.39
N PHE A 115 2.75 -4.13 13.25
CA PHE A 115 2.83 -4.87 12.00
C PHE A 115 2.95 -3.96 10.78
N THR A 116 3.35 -4.57 9.67
CA THR A 116 3.31 -3.99 8.33
C THR A 116 2.25 -4.68 7.49
N LEU A 117 1.53 -3.91 6.66
CA LEU A 117 0.51 -4.37 5.73
C LEU A 117 0.75 -3.75 4.35
N LEU A 118 0.93 -4.58 3.33
CA LEU A 118 1.04 -4.12 1.95
C LEU A 118 -0.34 -4.12 1.28
N LEU A 119 -0.81 -2.95 0.89
CA LEU A 119 -2.02 -2.76 0.10
C LEU A 119 -1.66 -2.74 -1.39
N LEU A 120 -2.32 -3.58 -2.17
CA LEU A 120 -2.12 -3.73 -3.62
C LEU A 120 -3.42 -3.46 -4.38
N GLY A 121 -3.40 -2.45 -5.23
CA GLY A 121 -4.41 -2.23 -6.26
C GLY A 121 -3.91 -2.81 -7.57
N VAL A 122 -4.59 -3.85 -8.10
CA VAL A 122 -4.14 -4.60 -9.27
C VAL A 122 -5.09 -4.40 -10.46
N ASP A 123 -4.54 -4.33 -11.67
CA ASP A 123 -5.31 -4.34 -12.92
C ASP A 123 -5.42 -5.77 -13.46
N GLU A 124 -5.95 -6.67 -12.62
CA GLU A 124 -6.14 -8.08 -12.91
C GLU A 124 -7.41 -8.30 -13.74
N ARG A 125 -7.31 -9.14 -14.77
CA ARG A 125 -8.41 -9.52 -15.66
C ARG A 125 -8.43 -11.05 -15.81
N PRO A 126 -9.55 -11.67 -16.21
CA PRO A 126 -9.65 -13.13 -16.32
C PRO A 126 -8.56 -13.80 -17.17
N TRP A 127 -7.97 -13.07 -18.12
CA TRP A 127 -6.95 -13.57 -19.08
C TRP A 127 -5.58 -12.90 -18.90
N ASP A 128 -5.44 -11.93 -18.00
CA ASP A 128 -4.19 -11.21 -17.73
C ASP A 128 -4.05 -10.95 -16.23
N ARG A 129 -2.94 -11.41 -15.66
CA ARG A 129 -2.64 -11.14 -14.25
C ARG A 129 -2.53 -9.64 -13.95
N GLY A 130 -2.23 -8.82 -14.95
CA GLY A 130 -2.09 -7.39 -14.80
C GLY A 130 -0.87 -7.00 -13.97
N ARG A 131 -0.93 -5.79 -13.41
CA ARG A 131 0.15 -5.17 -12.62
C ARG A 131 -0.41 -4.54 -11.35
N SER A 132 0.45 -4.38 -10.34
CA SER A 132 0.10 -3.63 -9.13
C SER A 132 0.33 -2.13 -9.36
N ASP A 133 -0.69 -1.43 -9.83
CA ASP A 133 -0.60 0.00 -10.14
C ASP A 133 -0.75 0.90 -8.91
N THR A 134 -1.24 0.36 -7.80
CA THR A 134 -1.26 0.99 -6.48
C THR A 134 -0.52 0.10 -5.50
N MET A 135 0.45 0.67 -4.79
CA MET A 135 1.23 -0.02 -3.77
C MET A 135 1.40 0.91 -2.58
N ILE A 136 0.82 0.55 -1.43
CA ILE A 136 0.92 1.32 -0.18
C ILE A 136 1.37 0.38 0.93
N LEU A 137 2.52 0.67 1.55
CA LEU A 137 2.97 -0.02 2.75
C LEU A 137 2.49 0.74 3.98
N LEU A 138 1.58 0.13 4.73
CA LEU A 138 1.07 0.63 5.99
C LEU A 138 1.86 -0.01 7.14
N THR A 139 2.36 0.82 8.06
CA THR A 139 3.00 0.39 9.30
C THR A 139 2.13 0.83 10.47
N VAL A 140 1.76 -0.09 11.34
CA VAL A 140 0.83 0.19 12.44
C VAL A 140 1.44 -0.18 13.78
N GLN A 141 1.44 0.77 14.71
CA GLN A 141 1.88 0.59 16.10
C GLN A 141 0.71 0.91 17.04
N PRO A 142 0.00 -0.10 17.54
CA PRO A 142 -1.23 0.10 18.31
C PRO A 142 -0.98 0.70 19.70
N ARG A 143 0.17 0.42 20.33
CA ARG A 143 0.48 0.90 21.70
C ARG A 143 0.67 2.41 21.74
N SER A 144 1.38 2.96 20.75
CA SER A 144 1.54 4.42 20.61
C SER A 144 0.43 5.12 19.86
N GLY A 145 -0.56 4.36 19.35
CA GLY A 145 -1.66 4.90 18.53
C GLY A 145 -1.19 5.51 17.21
N LYS A 146 -0.10 4.99 16.61
CA LYS A 146 0.49 5.54 15.38
C LYS A 146 0.33 4.58 14.21
N ALA A 147 0.06 5.16 13.05
CA ALA A 147 0.18 4.46 11.78
C ALA A 147 0.83 5.36 10.73
N VAL A 148 1.59 4.76 9.82
CA VAL A 148 2.30 5.47 8.76
C VAL A 148 2.04 4.78 7.43
N ALA A 149 1.62 5.53 6.43
CA ALA A 149 1.40 5.05 5.06
C ALA A 149 2.49 5.54 4.12
N LEU A 150 3.21 4.62 3.50
CA LEU A 150 4.20 4.86 2.47
C LEU A 150 3.64 4.44 1.11
N SER A 151 3.39 5.39 0.22
CA SER A 151 3.04 5.09 -1.17
C SER A 151 4.30 4.82 -1.99
N ILE A 152 4.31 3.70 -2.73
CA ILE A 152 5.42 3.26 -3.57
C ILE A 152 5.04 3.52 -5.03
N PRO A 153 5.73 4.42 -5.75
CA PRO A 153 5.47 4.65 -7.17
C PRO A 153 5.66 3.37 -7.98
N ARG A 154 4.70 3.03 -8.82
CA ARG A 154 4.69 1.78 -9.60
C ARG A 154 5.89 1.61 -10.54
N ASP A 155 6.46 2.74 -11.00
CA ASP A 155 7.61 2.79 -11.90
C ASP A 155 8.96 2.74 -11.14
N THR A 156 8.95 2.53 -9.80
CA THR A 156 10.17 2.41 -9.00
C THR A 156 11.03 1.29 -9.55
N ARG A 157 12.30 1.63 -9.87
CA ARG A 157 13.27 0.66 -10.38
C ARG A 157 13.79 -0.21 -9.25
N VAL A 158 13.61 -1.51 -9.38
CA VAL A 158 14.05 -2.49 -8.40
C VAL A 158 14.74 -3.67 -9.08
N ARG A 159 15.60 -4.36 -8.36
CA ARG A 159 16.14 -5.65 -8.78
C ARG A 159 15.09 -6.72 -8.48
N MET A 160 14.56 -7.35 -9.55
CA MET A 160 13.53 -8.38 -9.42
C MET A 160 14.03 -9.60 -8.67
N PRO A 161 13.33 -10.03 -7.60
CA PRO A 161 13.78 -11.16 -6.78
C PRO A 161 13.96 -12.46 -7.55
N ASN A 162 13.07 -12.74 -8.50
CA ASN A 162 13.03 -14.00 -9.27
C ASN A 162 14.08 -14.08 -10.39
N SER A 163 14.57 -12.96 -10.91
CA SER A 163 15.45 -12.93 -12.09
C SER A 163 16.78 -12.21 -11.85
N GLY A 164 16.88 -11.42 -10.78
CA GLY A 164 18.02 -10.54 -10.52
C GLY A 164 18.17 -9.39 -11.52
N LYS A 165 17.26 -9.23 -12.49
CA LYS A 165 17.26 -8.14 -13.46
C LYS A 165 16.55 -6.92 -12.89
N TYR A 166 16.92 -5.74 -13.36
CA TYR A 166 16.22 -4.51 -12.98
C TYR A 166 14.97 -4.32 -13.82
N ASP A 167 13.87 -3.98 -13.15
CA ASP A 167 12.60 -3.64 -13.80
C ASP A 167 11.75 -2.74 -12.87
N LYS A 168 10.57 -2.31 -13.32
CA LYS A 168 9.59 -1.58 -12.51
C LYS A 168 8.99 -2.48 -11.45
N ILE A 169 8.84 -1.97 -10.24
CA ILE A 169 8.35 -2.76 -9.10
C ILE A 169 6.95 -3.37 -9.35
N ASN A 170 6.07 -2.67 -10.08
CA ASN A 170 4.74 -3.17 -10.40
C ASN A 170 4.74 -4.40 -11.34
N HIS A 171 5.83 -4.65 -12.06
CA HIS A 171 5.99 -5.87 -12.87
C HIS A 171 6.20 -7.12 -12.00
N ALA A 172 6.58 -6.97 -10.73
CA ALA A 172 6.67 -8.09 -9.79
C ALA A 172 5.33 -8.84 -9.71
N TYR A 173 4.20 -8.10 -9.71
CA TYR A 173 2.88 -8.72 -9.72
C TYR A 173 2.62 -9.54 -10.98
N ALA A 174 2.93 -9.01 -12.15
CA ALA A 174 2.78 -9.72 -13.42
C ALA A 174 3.61 -11.01 -13.47
N PHE A 175 4.82 -10.98 -12.91
CA PHE A 175 5.76 -12.11 -12.96
C PHE A 175 5.49 -13.19 -11.91
N GLY A 176 5.06 -12.82 -10.70
CA GLY A 176 4.93 -13.76 -9.59
C GLY A 176 3.77 -13.49 -8.64
N GLY A 177 2.84 -12.60 -9.00
CA GLY A 177 1.68 -12.26 -8.18
C GLY A 177 2.03 -11.58 -6.88
N THR A 178 1.15 -11.71 -5.89
CA THR A 178 1.34 -11.14 -4.55
C THR A 178 2.65 -11.55 -3.89
N PRO A 179 3.07 -12.83 -3.90
CA PRO A 179 4.33 -13.23 -3.24
C PRO A 179 5.54 -12.46 -3.75
N LEU A 180 5.68 -12.32 -5.07
CA LEU A 180 6.81 -11.61 -5.65
C LEU A 180 6.73 -10.09 -5.43
N SER A 181 5.52 -9.52 -5.38
CA SER A 181 5.32 -8.12 -5.03
C SER A 181 5.72 -7.82 -3.59
N VAL A 182 5.35 -8.69 -2.65
CA VAL A 182 5.75 -8.59 -1.24
C VAL A 182 7.28 -8.68 -1.13
N GLU A 183 7.91 -9.68 -1.75
CA GLU A 183 9.36 -9.85 -1.73
C GLU A 183 10.09 -8.66 -2.33
N ALA A 184 9.57 -8.08 -3.43
CA ALA A 184 10.16 -6.88 -4.04
C ALA A 184 10.11 -5.67 -3.11
N VAL A 185 9.04 -5.48 -2.34
CA VAL A 185 8.90 -4.41 -1.35
C VAL A 185 9.82 -4.66 -0.14
N GLU A 186 9.86 -5.89 0.37
CA GLU A 186 10.77 -6.27 1.45
C GLU A 186 12.23 -5.99 1.08
N ARG A 187 12.66 -6.37 -0.13
CA ARG A 187 14.03 -6.11 -0.62
C ARG A 187 14.29 -4.61 -0.85
N LEU A 188 13.30 -3.87 -1.33
CA LEU A 188 13.45 -2.44 -1.59
C LEU A 188 13.75 -1.65 -0.32
N PHE A 189 13.07 -1.96 0.78
CA PHE A 189 13.18 -1.21 2.03
C PHE A 189 13.89 -1.97 3.16
N GLY A 190 14.18 -3.25 2.98
CA GLY A 190 14.79 -4.07 4.03
C GLY A 190 13.91 -4.18 5.28
N VAL A 191 12.59 -4.27 5.11
CA VAL A 191 11.62 -4.41 6.20
C VAL A 191 10.68 -5.57 5.89
N PRO A 192 10.45 -6.51 6.84
CA PRO A 192 9.50 -7.59 6.65
C PRO A 192 8.07 -7.10 6.48
N VAL A 193 7.30 -7.77 5.61
CA VAL A 193 5.88 -7.51 5.39
C VAL A 193 5.08 -8.67 6.01
N ALA A 194 4.29 -8.36 7.06
CA ALA A 194 3.50 -9.35 7.77
C ALA A 194 2.23 -9.74 7.02
N TYR A 195 1.53 -8.72 6.57
CA TYR A 195 0.24 -8.89 5.93
C TYR A 195 0.18 -8.19 4.59
N TYR A 196 -0.73 -8.67 3.75
CA TYR A 196 -1.13 -7.96 2.55
C TYR A 196 -2.65 -7.95 2.39
N MET A 197 -3.12 -7.00 1.62
CA MET A 197 -4.48 -6.97 1.09
C MET A 197 -4.42 -6.52 -0.36
N LYS A 198 -5.00 -7.31 -1.27
CA LYS A 198 -5.09 -6.93 -2.69
C LYS A 198 -6.54 -6.78 -3.11
N THR A 199 -6.77 -5.83 -4.01
CA THR A 199 -8.06 -5.63 -4.67
C THR A 199 -7.84 -5.19 -6.11
N ASN A 200 -8.84 -5.45 -6.97
CA ASN A 200 -8.86 -4.93 -8.34
C ASN A 200 -9.70 -3.64 -8.44
N MET A 201 -9.87 -3.12 -9.64
CA MET A 201 -10.61 -1.88 -9.88
C MET A 201 -12.09 -1.97 -9.49
N GLU A 202 -12.73 -3.10 -9.76
CA GLU A 202 -14.12 -3.37 -9.39
C GLU A 202 -14.25 -3.46 -7.85
N GLY A 203 -13.29 -4.09 -7.20
CA GLY A 203 -13.21 -4.16 -5.75
C GLY A 203 -13.04 -2.79 -5.08
N LEU A 204 -12.27 -1.87 -5.68
CA LEU A 204 -12.18 -0.50 -5.17
C LEU A 204 -13.55 0.19 -5.17
N VAL A 205 -14.30 0.09 -6.26
CA VAL A 205 -15.67 0.64 -6.36
C VAL A 205 -16.54 0.06 -5.26
N ASN A 206 -16.55 -1.27 -5.13
CA ASN A 206 -17.37 -1.96 -4.14
C ASN A 206 -16.97 -1.62 -2.69
N ILE A 207 -15.67 -1.49 -2.40
CA ILE A 207 -15.18 -1.06 -1.08
C ILE A 207 -15.73 0.32 -0.75
N VAL A 208 -15.54 1.28 -1.64
CA VAL A 208 -15.96 2.67 -1.44
C VAL A 208 -17.48 2.77 -1.25
N ASP A 209 -18.26 2.12 -2.10
CA ASP A 209 -19.73 2.14 -1.98
C ASP A 209 -20.22 1.47 -0.69
N THR A 210 -19.56 0.38 -0.27
CA THR A 210 -19.95 -0.35 0.92
C THR A 210 -19.69 0.44 2.21
N VAL A 211 -18.63 1.26 2.24
CA VAL A 211 -18.36 2.16 3.38
C VAL A 211 -19.18 3.45 3.33
N GLY A 212 -20.00 3.63 2.28
CA GLY A 212 -20.86 4.81 2.11
C GLY A 212 -20.19 5.98 1.42
N GLY A 213 -19.22 5.73 0.55
CA GLY A 213 -18.41 6.72 -0.15
C GLY A 213 -17.15 7.09 0.62
N VAL A 214 -16.29 7.90 0.02
CA VAL A 214 -15.07 8.45 0.64
C VAL A 214 -15.03 9.96 0.51
N GLU A 215 -14.34 10.62 1.44
CA GLU A 215 -14.10 12.04 1.43
C GLU A 215 -12.64 12.32 1.05
N VAL A 216 -12.45 13.20 0.06
CA VAL A 216 -11.12 13.58 -0.42
C VAL A 216 -11.00 15.09 -0.46
N ASP A 217 -9.84 15.64 -0.12
CA ASP A 217 -9.50 17.04 -0.35
C ASP A 217 -8.74 17.17 -1.66
N ASN A 218 -9.44 17.64 -2.70
CA ASN A 218 -8.87 17.80 -4.03
C ASN A 218 -8.08 19.11 -4.12
N PRO A 219 -6.74 19.07 -4.26
CA PRO A 219 -5.91 20.27 -4.26
C PRO A 219 -6.11 21.15 -5.49
N ARG A 220 -6.71 20.59 -6.56
CA ARG A 220 -6.91 21.29 -7.85
C ARG A 220 -8.11 20.73 -8.60
N ALA A 221 -8.94 21.61 -9.16
CA ALA A 221 -10.03 21.21 -10.04
C ALA A 221 -9.54 20.55 -11.32
N PHE A 222 -10.22 19.48 -11.76
CA PHE A 222 -9.99 18.80 -13.03
C PHE A 222 -11.25 18.07 -13.52
N ASP A 223 -11.30 17.78 -14.82
CA ASP A 223 -12.30 16.90 -15.43
C ASP A 223 -11.66 15.61 -15.89
N TYR A 224 -12.31 14.46 -15.63
CA TYR A 224 -11.82 13.15 -16.03
C TYR A 224 -12.97 12.15 -16.23
N GLU A 225 -12.95 11.38 -17.32
CA GLU A 225 -13.96 10.38 -17.66
C GLU A 225 -15.41 10.93 -17.59
N GLY A 226 -15.62 12.18 -18.06
CA GLY A 226 -16.93 12.83 -18.08
C GLY A 226 -17.43 13.32 -16.71
N ARG A 227 -16.61 13.26 -15.68
CA ARG A 227 -16.88 13.76 -14.32
C ARG A 227 -16.04 15.01 -14.02
N SER A 228 -16.63 15.95 -13.27
CA SER A 228 -15.95 17.14 -12.80
C SER A 228 -15.57 16.99 -11.32
N PHE A 229 -14.29 17.27 -10.99
CA PHE A 229 -13.74 17.21 -9.65
C PHE A 229 -13.30 18.64 -9.25
N PRO A 230 -14.16 19.43 -8.62
CA PRO A 230 -13.80 20.79 -8.16
C PRO A 230 -12.69 20.71 -7.10
N GLN A 231 -12.02 21.86 -6.87
CA GLN A 231 -11.06 22.00 -5.79
C GLN A 231 -11.76 21.98 -4.42
N GLY A 232 -11.11 21.42 -3.40
CA GLY A 232 -11.60 21.33 -2.02
C GLY A 232 -12.18 19.95 -1.68
N VAL A 233 -12.83 19.89 -0.52
CA VAL A 233 -13.38 18.64 0.02
C VAL A 233 -14.58 18.17 -0.80
N GLN A 234 -14.57 16.88 -1.15
CA GLN A 234 -15.61 16.23 -1.94
C GLN A 234 -15.92 14.84 -1.39
N HIS A 235 -17.20 14.49 -1.46
CA HIS A 235 -17.66 13.14 -1.20
C HIS A 235 -17.77 12.38 -2.53
N LEU A 236 -17.10 11.23 -2.64
CA LEU A 236 -17.05 10.41 -3.85
C LEU A 236 -17.70 9.06 -3.61
N ASP A 237 -18.59 8.63 -4.50
CA ASP A 237 -19.01 7.23 -4.63
C ASP A 237 -17.90 6.38 -5.25
N GLY A 238 -18.11 5.05 -5.36
CA GLY A 238 -17.09 4.14 -5.87
C GLY A 238 -16.63 4.46 -7.27
N GLU A 239 -17.54 4.77 -8.19
CA GLU A 239 -17.20 5.12 -9.56
C GLU A 239 -16.46 6.46 -9.66
N ALA A 240 -16.87 7.46 -8.89
CA ALA A 240 -16.17 8.73 -8.80
C ALA A 240 -14.78 8.58 -8.20
N ALA A 241 -14.64 7.78 -7.13
CA ALA A 241 -13.36 7.48 -6.50
C ALA A 241 -12.42 6.74 -7.47
N LEU A 242 -12.93 5.80 -8.26
CA LEU A 242 -12.16 5.13 -9.29
C LEU A 242 -11.67 6.12 -10.35
N ALA A 243 -12.54 6.96 -10.91
CA ALA A 243 -12.17 8.00 -11.88
C ALA A 243 -11.14 8.98 -11.29
N TYR A 244 -11.37 9.45 -10.04
CA TYR A 244 -10.45 10.32 -9.31
C TYR A 244 -9.05 9.69 -9.14
N SER A 245 -9.01 8.38 -8.83
CA SER A 245 -7.77 7.62 -8.64
C SER A 245 -6.96 7.40 -9.93
N ARG A 246 -7.61 7.44 -11.11
CA ARG A 246 -7.00 7.15 -12.40
C ARG A 246 -6.44 8.37 -13.13
N MET A 247 -6.91 9.58 -12.78
CA MET A 247 -6.47 10.79 -13.45
C MET A 247 -4.95 10.97 -13.34
N ARG A 248 -4.29 11.21 -14.48
CA ARG A 248 -2.84 11.33 -14.58
C ARG A 248 -2.40 12.36 -15.61
N LYS A 249 -2.97 12.33 -16.83
CA LYS A 249 -2.42 13.03 -18.01
C LYS A 249 -2.43 14.55 -17.89
N THR A 250 -3.41 15.11 -17.19
CA THR A 250 -3.54 16.55 -16.97
C THR A 250 -3.03 17.01 -15.62
N ASP A 251 -2.49 16.09 -14.83
CA ASP A 251 -1.90 16.42 -13.54
C ASP A 251 -0.47 16.95 -13.73
N PRO A 252 -0.17 18.18 -13.27
CA PRO A 252 1.20 18.71 -13.29
C PRO A 252 2.20 17.85 -12.50
N GLN A 253 1.71 17.10 -11.51
CA GLN A 253 2.51 16.15 -10.72
C GLN A 253 2.56 14.74 -11.34
N GLY A 254 1.86 14.53 -12.46
CA GLY A 254 1.87 13.25 -13.19
C GLY A 254 1.47 12.05 -12.33
N ASP A 255 2.34 11.05 -12.28
CA ASP A 255 2.11 9.81 -11.52
C ASP A 255 2.13 10.03 -9.99
N PHE A 256 2.86 11.03 -9.51
CA PHE A 256 2.92 11.38 -8.09
C PHE A 256 1.57 11.89 -7.58
N GLY A 257 0.90 12.80 -8.31
CA GLY A 257 -0.44 13.27 -7.97
C GLY A 257 -1.48 12.13 -7.97
N ARG A 258 -1.36 11.18 -8.91
CA ARG A 258 -2.19 9.96 -8.92
C ARG A 258 -1.99 9.15 -7.65
N THR A 259 -0.76 8.89 -7.25
CA THR A 259 -0.43 8.14 -6.03
C THR A 259 -0.96 8.83 -4.77
N GLN A 260 -0.94 10.16 -4.74
CA GLN A 260 -1.53 10.94 -3.64
C GLN A 260 -3.05 10.77 -3.55
N ARG A 261 -3.76 10.84 -4.68
CA ARG A 261 -5.22 10.62 -4.73
C ARG A 261 -5.61 9.21 -4.30
N GLN A 262 -4.87 8.19 -4.75
CA GLN A 262 -5.08 6.81 -4.33
C GLN A 262 -4.93 6.66 -2.81
N ARG A 263 -3.91 7.29 -2.22
CA ARG A 263 -3.70 7.26 -0.77
C ARG A 263 -4.85 7.92 -0.02
N GLN A 264 -5.34 9.10 -0.46
CA GLN A 264 -6.48 9.76 0.16
C GLN A 264 -7.70 8.85 0.23
N ILE A 265 -8.06 8.20 -0.89
CA ILE A 265 -9.18 7.24 -0.94
C ILE A 265 -8.97 6.10 0.05
N VAL A 266 -7.79 5.49 0.05
CA VAL A 266 -7.49 4.35 0.93
C VAL A 266 -7.53 4.76 2.40
N THR A 267 -6.95 5.90 2.75
CA THR A 267 -6.92 6.38 4.15
C THR A 267 -8.34 6.68 4.65
N ASP A 268 -9.14 7.41 3.88
CA ASP A 268 -10.53 7.71 4.28
C ASP A 268 -11.41 6.44 4.34
N ALA A 269 -11.21 5.49 3.42
CA ALA A 269 -11.91 4.21 3.47
C ALA A 269 -11.57 3.42 4.74
N ILE A 270 -10.29 3.41 5.16
CA ILE A 270 -9.85 2.79 6.43
C ILE A 270 -10.54 3.47 7.62
N ASP A 271 -10.56 4.80 7.66
CA ASP A 271 -11.19 5.56 8.75
C ASP A 271 -12.68 5.25 8.85
N ARG A 272 -13.39 5.12 7.73
CA ARG A 272 -14.82 4.77 7.70
C ARG A 272 -15.10 3.34 8.13
N VAL A 273 -14.24 2.39 7.75
CA VAL A 273 -14.34 1.01 8.25
C VAL A 273 -14.14 0.96 9.77
N ALA A 274 -13.24 1.77 10.30
CA ALA A 274 -12.94 1.86 11.71
C ALA A 274 -14.07 2.53 12.55
N ASP A 275 -15.06 3.17 11.93
CA ASP A 275 -16.16 3.79 12.65
C ASP A 275 -17.10 2.75 13.30
N VAL A 276 -17.54 3.03 14.54
CA VAL A 276 -18.40 2.14 15.37
C VAL A 276 -19.70 1.77 14.66
N GLY A 277 -20.28 2.70 13.88
CA GLY A 277 -21.48 2.46 13.11
C GLY A 277 -21.31 1.37 12.03
N THR A 278 -20.11 1.20 11.52
CA THR A 278 -19.78 0.23 10.46
C THR A 278 -19.59 -1.20 11.02
N LEU A 279 -19.18 -1.34 12.30
CA LEU A 279 -18.95 -2.65 12.93
C LEU A 279 -20.17 -3.58 12.91
N SER A 280 -21.36 -3.04 13.13
CA SER A 280 -22.59 -3.83 13.05
C SER A 280 -22.89 -4.35 11.64
N LYS A 281 -22.34 -3.70 10.61
CA LYS A 281 -22.47 -4.04 9.19
C LYS A 281 -21.31 -4.91 8.67
N LEU A 282 -20.31 -5.16 9.50
CA LEU A 282 -19.07 -5.85 9.11
C LEU A 282 -19.29 -7.18 8.37
N PRO A 283 -20.18 -8.11 8.79
CA PRO A 283 -20.40 -9.36 8.05
C PRO A 283 -20.93 -9.13 6.63
N LYS A 284 -21.83 -8.16 6.47
CA LYS A 284 -22.38 -7.80 5.16
C LYS A 284 -21.32 -7.13 4.29
N LEU A 285 -20.51 -6.25 4.88
CA LEU A 285 -19.37 -5.61 4.23
C LEU A 285 -18.37 -6.66 3.73
N LEU A 286 -17.93 -7.56 4.60
CA LEU A 286 -17.00 -8.62 4.24
C LEU A 286 -17.57 -9.54 3.16
N SER A 287 -18.86 -9.91 3.23
CA SER A 287 -19.47 -10.77 2.22
C SER A 287 -19.56 -10.14 0.85
N HIS A 288 -19.72 -8.83 0.74
CA HIS A 288 -19.67 -8.12 -0.52
C HIS A 288 -18.24 -8.00 -1.07
N LEU A 289 -17.23 -7.95 -0.19
CA LEU A 289 -15.83 -7.78 -0.57
C LEU A 289 -15.12 -9.11 -0.86
N SER A 290 -15.69 -10.26 -0.46
CA SER A 290 -15.01 -11.56 -0.57
C SER A 290 -14.70 -11.97 -2.02
N GLU A 291 -15.42 -11.47 -2.99
CA GLU A 291 -15.15 -11.72 -4.41
C GLU A 291 -13.94 -10.91 -4.93
N PHE A 292 -13.70 -9.74 -4.35
CA PHE A 292 -12.76 -8.74 -4.90
C PHE A 292 -11.49 -8.57 -4.07
N VAL A 293 -11.49 -9.01 -2.81
CA VAL A 293 -10.36 -8.83 -1.89
C VAL A 293 -9.71 -10.17 -1.57
N ARG A 294 -8.36 -10.20 -1.60
CA ARG A 294 -7.57 -11.32 -1.09
C ARG A 294 -6.57 -10.82 -0.06
N THR A 295 -6.35 -11.61 0.99
CA THR A 295 -5.49 -11.26 2.12
C THR A 295 -4.99 -12.51 2.84
N ASN A 296 -3.86 -12.40 3.54
CA ASN A 296 -3.40 -13.42 4.49
C ASN A 296 -3.86 -13.11 5.94
N LEU A 297 -4.71 -12.11 6.16
CA LEU A 297 -5.34 -11.87 7.45
C LEU A 297 -6.41 -12.92 7.71
N THR A 298 -6.40 -13.52 8.90
CA THR A 298 -7.45 -14.44 9.36
C THR A 298 -8.64 -13.67 9.94
N ALA A 299 -9.76 -14.35 10.14
CA ALA A 299 -10.90 -13.74 10.85
C ALA A 299 -10.56 -13.26 12.28
N GLY A 300 -9.68 -14.01 12.97
CA GLY A 300 -9.16 -13.59 14.28
C GLY A 300 -8.30 -12.33 14.19
N ASN A 301 -7.43 -12.23 13.17
CA ASN A 301 -6.66 -11.03 12.92
C ASN A 301 -7.57 -9.81 12.65
N MET A 302 -8.59 -9.97 11.81
CA MET A 302 -9.54 -8.89 11.51
C MET A 302 -10.30 -8.44 12.77
N ALA A 303 -10.73 -9.38 13.62
CA ALA A 303 -11.37 -9.05 14.90
C ALA A 303 -10.44 -8.23 15.81
N ASN A 304 -9.18 -8.65 15.95
CA ASN A 304 -8.18 -7.90 16.73
C ASN A 304 -7.93 -6.50 16.15
N LEU A 305 -7.81 -6.36 14.82
CA LEU A 305 -7.63 -5.06 14.16
C LEU A 305 -8.77 -4.10 14.51
N VAL A 306 -10.00 -4.57 14.44
CA VAL A 306 -11.19 -3.78 14.76
C VAL A 306 -11.27 -3.41 16.25
N MET A 307 -10.92 -4.33 17.15
CA MET A 307 -11.05 -4.10 18.60
C MET A 307 -9.89 -3.31 19.19
N ASP A 308 -8.67 -3.61 18.78
CA ASP A 308 -7.46 -3.18 19.49
C ASP A 308 -6.61 -2.16 18.71
N TYR A 309 -6.72 -2.12 17.38
CA TYR A 309 -5.86 -1.28 16.54
C TYR A 309 -6.55 -0.01 16.01
N ARG A 310 -7.84 0.14 16.29
CA ARG A 310 -8.63 1.29 15.85
C ARG A 310 -8.00 2.65 16.17
N PRO A 311 -7.48 2.92 17.39
CA PRO A 311 -6.88 4.23 17.69
C PRO A 311 -5.67 4.55 16.81
N ALA A 312 -4.90 3.53 16.40
CA ALA A 312 -3.73 3.72 15.54
C ALA A 312 -4.12 3.98 14.08
N ILE A 313 -5.16 3.32 13.58
CA ILE A 313 -5.57 3.44 12.18
C ILE A 313 -6.46 4.66 11.90
N GLN A 314 -6.98 5.34 12.92
CA GLN A 314 -7.75 6.58 12.76
C GLN A 314 -6.89 7.79 12.39
N HIS A 315 -5.57 7.74 12.63
CA HIS A 315 -4.65 8.84 12.35
C HIS A 315 -3.42 8.28 11.64
N VAL A 316 -3.51 8.21 10.32
CA VAL A 316 -2.45 7.66 9.48
C VAL A 316 -1.59 8.78 8.93
N ASP A 317 -0.36 8.88 9.44
CA ASP A 317 0.63 9.81 8.91
C ASP A 317 1.14 9.37 7.53
N THR A 318 1.57 10.34 6.71
CA THR A 318 2.12 10.05 5.40
C THR A 318 3.64 10.07 5.41
N LEU A 319 4.25 8.97 5.00
CA LEU A 319 5.67 8.90 4.68
C LEU A 319 5.85 9.04 3.16
N TYR A 320 6.67 10.01 2.75
CA TYR A 320 6.95 10.25 1.33
C TYR A 320 8.23 9.54 0.90
N LEU A 321 8.17 8.83 -0.23
CA LEU A 321 9.33 8.25 -0.89
C LEU A 321 9.91 9.27 -1.87
N GLN A 322 11.13 9.72 -1.61
CA GLN A 322 11.84 10.65 -2.48
C GLN A 322 12.61 9.91 -3.57
N GLY A 323 12.59 10.46 -4.78
CA GLY A 323 13.30 9.87 -5.92
C GLY A 323 13.25 10.78 -7.12
N GLN A 324 13.84 10.34 -8.23
CA GLN A 324 13.92 11.09 -9.47
C GLN A 324 13.51 10.24 -10.66
N GLY A 325 12.79 10.84 -11.61
CA GLY A 325 12.51 10.20 -12.89
C GLY A 325 13.78 10.09 -13.75
N LYS A 326 14.00 8.92 -14.38
CA LYS A 326 15.10 8.69 -15.31
C LYS A 326 14.66 7.82 -16.48
N MET A 327 15.07 8.19 -17.68
CA MET A 327 14.94 7.34 -18.87
C MET A 327 16.16 6.43 -18.97
N ILE A 328 15.94 5.12 -19.08
CA ILE A 328 17.00 4.12 -19.31
C ILE A 328 16.53 3.25 -20.47
N ASP A 329 17.29 3.21 -21.55
CA ASP A 329 16.98 2.46 -22.77
C ASP A 329 15.56 2.72 -23.31
N GLY A 330 15.12 3.98 -23.26
CA GLY A 330 13.78 4.39 -23.71
C GLY A 330 12.62 4.06 -22.74
N ILE A 331 12.91 3.53 -21.56
CA ILE A 331 11.94 3.18 -20.53
C ILE A 331 12.07 4.16 -19.36
N TYR A 332 10.95 4.75 -18.93
CA TYR A 332 10.92 5.59 -17.74
C TYR A 332 10.97 4.76 -16.46
N TYR A 333 11.83 5.17 -15.52
CA TYR A 333 11.93 4.61 -14.17
C TYR A 333 11.90 5.71 -13.11
N TYR A 334 11.39 5.39 -11.93
CA TYR A 334 11.53 6.19 -10.72
C TYR A 334 12.69 5.64 -9.90
N MET A 335 13.75 6.44 -9.76
CA MET A 335 15.00 6.06 -9.12
C MET A 335 14.97 6.48 -7.65
N VAL A 336 15.21 5.54 -6.76
CA VAL A 336 15.29 5.76 -5.31
C VAL A 336 16.72 5.45 -4.86
N THR A 337 17.39 6.43 -4.24
CA THR A 337 18.77 6.29 -3.79
C THR A 337 18.88 5.34 -2.59
N ALA A 338 20.08 4.78 -2.35
CA ALA A 338 20.37 3.96 -1.17
C ALA A 338 20.13 4.74 0.13
N GLU A 339 20.51 6.02 0.15
CA GLU A 339 20.26 6.92 1.29
C GLU A 339 18.77 7.05 1.60
N GLU A 340 17.94 7.24 0.60
CA GLU A 340 16.49 7.32 0.78
C GLU A 340 15.89 6.00 1.26
N ARG A 341 16.35 4.86 0.73
CA ARG A 341 15.93 3.53 1.19
C ARG A 341 16.26 3.32 2.67
N ARG A 342 17.48 3.73 3.11
CA ARG A 342 17.88 3.70 4.54
C ARG A 342 17.01 4.59 5.41
N ARG A 343 16.69 5.80 4.94
CA ARG A 343 15.78 6.73 5.64
C ARG A 343 14.39 6.10 5.84
N ILE A 344 13.84 5.51 4.78
CA ILE A 344 12.53 4.83 4.83
C ILE A 344 12.60 3.63 5.77
N GLN A 345 13.63 2.78 5.65
CA GLN A 345 13.83 1.64 6.56
C GLN A 345 13.83 2.08 8.02
N SER A 346 14.64 3.09 8.35
CA SER A 346 14.74 3.62 9.72
C SER A 346 13.39 4.17 10.22
N ALA A 347 12.66 4.91 9.37
CA ALA A 347 11.36 5.46 9.74
C ALA A 347 10.32 4.38 10.05
N ILE A 348 10.28 3.31 9.24
CA ILE A 348 9.38 2.17 9.44
C ILE A 348 9.75 1.42 10.73
N LEU A 349 11.05 1.09 10.92
CA LEU A 349 11.50 0.37 12.10
C LEU A 349 11.28 1.18 13.37
N LYS A 350 11.54 2.51 13.37
CA LYS A 350 11.20 3.40 14.50
C LYS A 350 9.70 3.39 14.81
N CYS A 351 8.84 3.32 13.80
CA CYS A 351 7.40 3.20 14.03
C CYS A 351 7.03 1.85 14.67
N LEU A 352 7.65 0.75 14.22
CA LEU A 352 7.41 -0.59 14.77
C LEU A 352 7.92 -0.74 16.22
N ASP A 353 9.01 -0.06 16.58
CA ASP A 353 9.64 -0.14 17.90
C ASP A 353 9.15 0.93 18.90
N ALA A 354 8.27 1.86 18.48
CA ALA A 354 7.74 2.90 19.35
C ALA A 354 6.85 2.27 20.45
N GLU A 355 7.24 2.44 21.73
CA GLU A 355 6.46 2.04 22.89
C GLU A 355 5.32 3.03 23.22
#